data_3677c766fa6ac07538860573d6020500
#
_entry.id   3677c766fa6ac07538860573d6020500
#
_cell.length_a   1.000
_cell.length_b   1.000
_cell.length_c   1.000
_cell.angle_alpha   90.00
_cell.angle_beta   90.00
_cell.angle_gamma   90.00
#
_symmetry.space_group_name_H-M   'P 1'
#
loop_
_entity.id
_entity.type
_entity.pdbx_description
1 polymer ?
#
loop_
_entity_poly.entity_id
_entity_poly.type
_entity_poly.pdbx_seq_one_letter_code
_entity_poly.pdbx_strand_id
1 'polypeptide(L)'
;MAGLASPTATLADQVRRFAHGYVRHGSKTNRRQQVGRLVAVVEWIAIRERLTGLDQIGKRHVIDFWKAHRHLADSTAYAYWLALRELWGWLGREGDPPKPRPGDGRS
;
A
#
# COMPACT_ATOMS: atom_id res chain seq x y z
N MET A 1 6.45 -12.18 -25.53
CA MET A 1 6.39 -12.01 -25.13
C MET A 1 6.15 -11.76 -24.37
N ALA A 2 6.20 -11.78 -24.36
CA ALA A 2 6.14 -11.49 -23.72
C ALA A 2 5.90 -10.98 -22.91
N GLY A 3 5.97 -10.53 -23.17
CA GLY A 3 5.86 -9.50 -22.41
C GLY A 3 5.39 -9.78 -21.14
N LEU A 4 5.86 -10.40 -20.75
CA LEU A 4 5.47 -10.73 -19.68
C LEU A 4 5.65 -9.83 -18.66
N ALA A 5 4.75 -9.14 -18.18
CA ALA A 5 4.83 -8.29 -17.06
C ALA A 5 5.29 -9.07 -15.89
N SER A 6 6.17 -8.50 -15.10
CA SER A 6 6.57 -9.13 -13.88
C SER A 6 5.40 -9.07 -12.89
N PRO A 7 5.37 -9.94 -11.90
CA PRO A 7 4.32 -9.86 -10.89
C PRO A 7 4.29 -8.50 -10.21
N THR A 8 5.45 -7.91 -9.97
CA THR A 8 5.51 -6.59 -9.34
C THR A 8 4.80 -5.54 -10.19
N ALA A 9 5.10 -5.54 -11.49
CA ALA A 9 4.45 -4.60 -12.38
C ALA A 9 2.96 -4.85 -12.41
N THR A 10 2.56 -6.09 -12.36
CA THR A 10 1.13 -6.42 -12.35
C THR A 10 0.44 -5.82 -11.14
N LEU A 11 1.07 -5.90 -9.97
CA LEU A 11 0.45 -5.33 -8.77
C LEU A 11 0.40 -3.82 -8.84
N ALA A 12 1.45 -3.19 -9.34
CA ALA A 12 1.43 -1.75 -9.51
C ALA A 12 0.33 -1.33 -10.46
N ASP A 13 0.14 -2.09 -11.54
CA ASP A 13 -0.93 -1.80 -12.48
C ASP A 13 -2.30 -1.96 -11.83
N GLN A 14 -2.47 -2.95 -10.96
CA GLN A 14 -3.72 -3.12 -10.25
C GLN A 14 -4.01 -1.92 -9.35
N VAL A 15 -2.99 -1.40 -8.67
CA VAL A 15 -3.15 -0.19 -7.86
C VAL A 15 -3.59 0.96 -8.74
N ARG A 16 -2.95 1.12 -9.89
CA ARG A 16 -3.25 2.24 -10.78
C ARG A 16 -4.67 2.16 -11.32
N ARG A 17 -5.16 0.97 -11.57
CA ARG A 17 -6.55 0.81 -12.02
C ARG A 17 -7.53 1.28 -10.97
N PHE A 18 -7.35 0.85 -9.73
CA PHE A 18 -8.22 1.33 -8.65
C PHE A 18 -8.06 2.83 -8.47
N ALA A 19 -6.83 3.32 -8.60
CA ALA A 19 -6.54 4.71 -8.32
C ALA A 19 -7.08 5.65 -9.39
N HIS A 20 -7.36 5.15 -10.57
CA HIS A 20 -7.78 6.00 -11.66
C HIS A 20 -9.00 6.85 -11.27
N GLY A 21 -10.02 6.23 -10.69
CA GLY A 21 -11.18 6.94 -10.21
C GLY A 21 -10.87 7.80 -8.99
N TYR A 22 -10.05 7.27 -8.10
CA TYR A 22 -9.68 7.96 -6.86
C TYR A 22 -8.98 9.29 -7.15
N VAL A 23 -8.03 9.29 -8.09
CA VAL A 23 -7.25 10.50 -8.40
C VAL A 23 -8.12 11.57 -9.05
N ARG A 24 -9.19 11.17 -9.70
CA ARG A 24 -10.05 12.13 -10.39
C ARG A 24 -10.91 12.97 -9.46
N HIS A 25 -10.92 12.63 -8.16
CA HIS A 25 -11.73 13.36 -7.19
C HIS A 25 -10.82 14.09 -6.22
N GLY A 26 -11.22 15.26 -5.79
CA GLY A 26 -10.46 16.00 -4.78
C GLY A 26 -9.15 16.53 -5.30
N SER A 27 -8.19 16.68 -4.41
CA SER A 27 -6.87 17.21 -4.76
C SER A 27 -6.08 16.18 -5.54
N LYS A 28 -5.84 16.45 -6.80
CA LYS A 28 -5.11 15.51 -7.65
C LYS A 28 -3.69 15.30 -7.17
N THR A 29 -3.00 16.36 -6.78
CA THR A 29 -1.62 16.25 -6.33
C THR A 29 -1.51 15.37 -5.09
N ASN A 30 -2.35 15.64 -4.11
CA ASN A 30 -2.31 14.88 -2.87
C ASN A 30 -2.64 13.40 -3.13
N ARG A 31 -3.64 13.15 -3.95
CA ARG A 31 -4.05 11.78 -4.23
C ARG A 31 -3.00 11.02 -5.04
N ARG A 32 -2.31 11.70 -5.94
CA ARG A 32 -1.21 11.09 -6.68
C ARG A 32 -0.06 10.71 -5.75
N GLN A 33 0.21 11.54 -4.75
CA GLN A 33 1.23 11.21 -3.76
C GLN A 33 0.84 9.98 -2.96
N GLN A 34 -0.44 9.89 -2.60
CA GLN A 34 -0.92 8.71 -1.89
C GLN A 34 -0.82 7.45 -2.74
N VAL A 35 -1.14 7.55 -4.03
CA VAL A 35 -1.00 6.42 -4.94
C VAL A 35 0.47 6.02 -5.04
N GLY A 36 1.37 6.98 -5.12
CA GLY A 36 2.80 6.69 -5.17
C GLY A 36 3.28 5.94 -3.93
N ARG A 37 2.80 6.37 -2.76
CA ARG A 37 3.16 5.67 -1.53
C ARG A 37 2.62 4.26 -1.52
N LEU A 38 1.38 4.09 -1.98
CA LEU A 38 0.77 2.77 -2.01
C LEU A 38 1.52 1.84 -2.97
N VAL A 39 1.90 2.36 -4.15
CA VAL A 39 2.68 1.57 -5.09
C VAL A 39 3.99 1.12 -4.45
N ALA A 40 4.66 2.02 -3.72
CA ALA A 40 5.91 1.67 -3.08
C ALA A 40 5.73 0.53 -2.07
N VAL A 41 4.69 0.60 -1.25
CA VAL A 41 4.43 -0.46 -0.26
C VAL A 41 4.09 -1.76 -0.96
N VAL A 42 3.21 -1.69 -1.95
CA VAL A 42 2.76 -2.88 -2.66
C VAL A 42 3.93 -3.56 -3.37
N GLU A 43 4.80 -2.78 -4.00
CA GLU A 43 5.95 -3.35 -4.68
C GLU A 43 6.92 -3.99 -3.71
N TRP A 44 7.14 -3.34 -2.56
CA TRP A 44 8.02 -3.92 -1.54
C TRP A 44 7.49 -5.28 -1.09
N ILE A 45 6.18 -5.35 -0.80
CA ILE A 45 5.57 -6.59 -0.36
C ILE A 45 5.59 -7.64 -1.48
N ALA A 46 5.27 -7.22 -2.71
CA ALA A 46 5.18 -8.14 -3.82
C ALA A 46 6.51 -8.81 -4.12
N ILE A 47 7.58 -8.03 -4.09
CA ILE A 47 8.91 -8.57 -4.36
C ILE A 47 9.30 -9.57 -3.27
N ARG A 48 9.03 -9.21 -2.02
CA ARG A 48 9.41 -10.02 -0.88
C ARG A 48 8.62 -11.33 -0.83
N GLU A 49 7.31 -11.26 -1.10
CA GLU A 49 6.42 -12.39 -0.95
C GLU A 49 5.98 -13.02 -2.26
N ARG A 50 6.43 -12.46 -3.37
CA ARG A 50 6.12 -12.96 -4.71
C ARG A 50 4.62 -13.04 -4.97
N LEU A 51 3.91 -11.99 -4.58
CA LEU A 51 2.47 -11.95 -4.77
C LEU A 51 2.12 -11.57 -6.20
N THR A 52 0.95 -12.01 -6.65
CA THR A 52 0.47 -11.71 -7.99
C THR A 52 -0.83 -10.93 -7.99
N GLY A 53 -1.45 -10.71 -6.83
CA GLY A 53 -2.68 -9.94 -6.76
C GLY A 53 -2.76 -9.16 -5.48
N LEU A 54 -3.42 -8.01 -5.56
CA LEU A 54 -3.58 -7.14 -4.39
C LEU A 54 -4.35 -7.82 -3.28
N ASP A 55 -5.29 -8.70 -3.63
CA ASP A 55 -6.09 -9.38 -2.63
C ASP A 55 -5.28 -10.36 -1.79
N GLN A 56 -4.05 -10.64 -2.19
CA GLN A 56 -3.18 -11.52 -1.42
C GLN A 56 -2.46 -10.78 -0.29
N ILE A 57 -2.48 -9.45 -0.32
CA ILE A 57 -1.82 -8.67 0.72
C ILE A 57 -2.63 -8.78 2.01
N GLY A 58 -1.99 -9.23 3.07
CA GLY A 58 -2.64 -9.40 4.35
C GLY A 58 -2.01 -8.55 5.43
N LYS A 59 -2.59 -8.63 6.62
CA LYS A 59 -2.11 -7.84 7.75
C LYS A 59 -0.66 -8.15 8.08
N ARG A 60 -0.27 -9.42 7.98
CA ARG A 60 1.09 -9.81 8.28
C ARG A 60 2.09 -9.11 7.38
N HIS A 61 1.74 -8.96 6.10
CA HIS A 61 2.61 -8.29 5.15
C HIS A 61 2.81 -6.82 5.52
N VAL A 62 1.76 -6.18 5.97
CA VAL A 62 1.82 -4.78 6.38
C VAL A 62 2.66 -4.64 7.65
N ILE A 63 2.51 -5.55 8.60
CA ILE A 63 3.31 -5.53 9.81
C ILE A 63 4.79 -5.70 9.46
N ASP A 64 5.11 -6.60 8.53
CA ASP A 64 6.49 -6.78 8.09
C ASP A 64 7.03 -5.51 7.45
N PHE A 65 6.21 -4.82 6.69
CA PHE A 65 6.61 -3.54 6.10
C PHE A 65 6.98 -2.55 7.21
N TRP A 66 6.15 -2.44 8.24
CA TRP A 66 6.45 -1.51 9.34
C TRP A 66 7.74 -1.89 10.05
N LYS A 67 7.96 -3.18 10.26
CA LYS A 67 9.19 -3.64 10.92
C LYS A 67 10.42 -3.26 10.12
N ALA A 68 10.34 -3.36 8.81
CA ALA A 68 11.46 -3.05 7.95
C ALA A 68 11.67 -1.54 7.79
N HIS A 69 10.66 -0.74 8.11
CA HIS A 69 10.70 0.70 7.87
C HIS A 69 10.54 1.50 9.15
N ARG A 70 11.09 1.01 10.25
CA ARG A 70 11.00 1.70 11.53
C ARG A 70 11.72 3.04 11.56
N HIS A 71 12.59 3.26 10.59
CA HIS A 71 13.30 4.53 10.49
C HIS A 71 12.42 5.69 10.01
N LEU A 72 11.23 5.40 9.52
CA LEU A 72 10.35 6.46 9.03
C LEU A 72 9.88 7.34 10.17
N ALA A 73 9.83 8.64 9.91
CA ALA A 73 9.24 9.57 10.86
C ALA A 73 7.75 9.24 11.03
N ASP A 74 7.20 9.59 12.18
CA ASP A 74 5.80 9.27 12.48
C ASP A 74 4.85 9.83 11.43
N SER A 75 5.07 11.05 10.99
CA SER A 75 4.19 11.66 10.00
C SER A 75 4.27 10.93 8.66
N THR A 76 5.47 10.50 8.29
CA THR A 76 5.64 9.75 7.04
C THR A 76 4.97 8.38 7.13
N ALA A 77 5.19 7.69 8.25
CA ALA A 77 4.56 6.39 8.47
C ALA A 77 3.05 6.51 8.44
N TYR A 78 2.51 7.56 9.03
CA TYR A 78 1.07 7.78 9.02
C TYR A 78 0.55 7.99 7.60
N ALA A 79 1.32 8.73 6.77
CA ALA A 79 0.93 8.95 5.38
C ALA A 79 0.87 7.63 4.62
N TYR A 80 1.83 6.73 4.84
CA TYR A 80 1.79 5.40 4.24
C TYR A 80 0.60 4.60 4.74
N TRP A 81 0.29 4.73 6.02
CA TRP A 81 -0.85 4.03 6.59
C TRP A 81 -2.16 4.49 5.95
N LEU A 82 -2.30 5.79 5.72
CA LEU A 82 -3.50 6.30 5.05
C LEU A 82 -3.64 5.73 3.64
N ALA A 83 -2.53 5.55 2.94
CA ALA A 83 -2.56 4.94 1.61
C ALA A 83 -3.02 3.48 1.71
N LEU A 84 -2.51 2.74 2.69
CA LEU A 84 -2.92 1.36 2.90
C LEU A 84 -4.39 1.27 3.28
N ARG A 85 -4.88 2.24 4.03
CA ARG A 85 -6.28 2.28 4.42
C ARG A 85 -7.17 2.41 3.19
N GLU A 86 -6.74 3.21 2.20
CA GLU A 86 -7.45 3.30 0.94
C GLU A 86 -7.50 1.95 0.24
N LEU A 87 -6.37 1.25 0.22
CA LEU A 87 -6.32 -0.07 -0.38
C LEU A 87 -7.30 -1.02 0.28
N TRP A 88 -7.36 -1.00 1.61
CA TRP A 88 -8.30 -1.86 2.35
C TRP A 88 -9.73 -1.59 1.89
N GLY A 89 -10.08 -0.31 1.72
CA GLY A 89 -11.39 0.06 1.22
C GLY A 89 -11.64 -0.45 -0.19
N TRP A 90 -10.65 -0.33 -1.07
CA TRP A 90 -10.79 -0.79 -2.44
C TRP A 90 -11.02 -2.31 -2.50
N LEU A 91 -10.43 -3.04 -1.58
CA LEU A 91 -10.56 -4.49 -1.54
C LEU A 91 -11.82 -4.94 -0.79
N GLY A 92 -12.60 -3.99 -0.28
CA GLY A 92 -13.83 -4.32 0.41
C GLY A 92 -13.62 -4.95 1.78
N ARG A 93 -12.48 -4.70 2.40
CA ARG A 93 -12.17 -5.28 3.69
C ARG A 93 -12.73 -4.45 4.82
N GLU A 94 -13.18 -5.13 5.87
CA GLU A 94 -13.65 -4.43 7.05
C GLU A 94 -12.47 -4.06 7.93
N GLY A 95 -12.63 -2.96 8.66
CA GLY A 95 -11.59 -2.51 9.56
C GLY A 95 -10.47 -1.81 8.83
N ASP A 96 -9.39 -1.56 9.55
CA ASP A 96 -8.24 -0.85 9.02
C ASP A 96 -7.03 -1.76 8.95
N PRO A 97 -6.07 -1.45 8.09
CA PRO A 97 -4.81 -2.18 8.09
C PRO A 97 -4.05 -1.91 9.39
N PRO A 98 -3.10 -2.78 9.75
CA PRO A 98 -2.30 -2.56 10.96
C PRO A 98 -1.59 -1.22 10.91
N LYS A 99 -1.60 -0.52 12.04
CA LYS A 99 -0.94 0.78 12.16
C LYS A 99 0.56 0.60 12.34
N PRO A 100 1.34 1.60 11.93
CA PRO A 100 2.76 1.57 12.23
C PRO A 100 2.95 1.61 13.75
N ARG A 101 3.93 0.88 14.23
CA ARG A 101 4.25 0.83 15.65
C ARG A 101 3.07 0.50 16.54
N PRO A 102 2.39 -0.61 16.25
CA PRO A 102 1.19 -0.91 17.03
C PRO A 102 1.46 -1.10 18.50
N GLY A 103 2.63 -1.51 18.86
CA GLY A 103 2.95 -1.72 20.25
C GLY A 103 3.37 -0.49 20.97
N ASP A 104 3.75 0.55 20.26
CA ASP A 104 4.21 1.71 20.87
C ASP A 104 3.17 2.41 21.47
N GLY A 105 2.15 2.28 21.03
CA GLY A 105 1.19 2.97 21.48
C GLY A 105 1.46 3.79 22.57
N ARG A 106 2.34 3.80 22.88
CA ARG A 106 2.60 4.51 23.72
C ARG A 106 2.62 5.42 23.45
N SER A 107 2.50 5.47 23.20
CA SER A 107 2.59 6.36 23.00
C SER A 107 2.38 6.75 22.92
#